data_c74ad0c6f3fe48d99adf7435310e6238
#
_entry.id   c74ad0c6f3fe48d99adf7435310e6238
#
_cell.length_a   1.000
_cell.length_b   1.000
_cell.length_c   1.000
_cell.angle_alpha   90.00
_cell.angle_beta   90.00
_cell.angle_gamma   90.00
#
_symmetry.space_group_name_H-M   'P 1'
#
loop_
_entity.id
_entity.type
_entity.pdbx_description
1 polymer ?
#
loop_
_entity_poly.entity_id
_entity_poly.type
_entity_poly.pdbx_seq_one_letter_code
_entity_poly.pdbx_strand_id
1 'polypeptide(L)'
;MIFVGANSSPAFVRLHKIVTDQNMWAVEDASPYILHYIYNSILNKREKVMTYKEIRKNKEIKAFIKRAGINLTSLGFTDHSEVHTTLVADRAAAILKEFGYDEHTIELAKIAGYMHDIGNAVNRTHHAEYGAILANDILKGTDMPLEDRVTVVSCIGNHDESTGGATDPVSAAVIIGDKTDVRRNRVSNKDKSSFDIHDRVNYAVTEASLKINADKKVISLNLQIDESICTMYDYFDIFLQRMIMCRGAAGVLGAKFKLTANGSKVL
;
A
#
# COMPACT_ATOMS: atom_id res chain seq x y z
N MET A 1 24.36 16.51 15.65
CA MET A 1 24.10 17.31 16.85
C MET A 1 24.66 18.71 16.59
N ILE A 2 23.83 19.73 16.61
CA ILE A 2 24.23 21.12 16.34
C ILE A 2 24.50 21.77 17.67
N PHE A 3 25.74 22.22 17.90
CA PHE A 3 26.08 23.05 19.06
C PHE A 3 26.22 24.50 18.60
N VAL A 4 25.38 25.38 19.11
CA VAL A 4 25.46 26.82 18.91
C VAL A 4 26.07 27.42 20.16
N GLY A 5 27.32 27.89 20.07
CA GLY A 5 27.97 28.65 21.14
C GLY A 5 27.71 30.14 20.90
N ALA A 6 27.08 30.80 21.87
CA ALA A 6 26.89 32.26 21.84
C ALA A 6 28.08 32.93 22.51
N ASN A 7 28.82 33.76 21.80
CA ASN A 7 29.75 34.73 22.37
C ASN A 7 29.09 36.12 22.30
N SER A 8 29.29 36.94 23.30
CA SER A 8 28.56 38.14 23.68
C SER A 8 28.67 39.37 22.74
N SER A 9 28.73 39.15 21.43
CA SER A 9 28.62 40.23 20.42
C SER A 9 27.44 39.91 19.51
N PRO A 10 26.48 40.84 19.31
CA PRO A 10 25.22 40.54 18.60
C PRO A 10 25.37 40.36 17.09
N ALA A 11 26.59 40.27 16.53
CA ALA A 11 26.80 40.26 15.11
C ALA A 11 27.31 38.93 14.49
N PHE A 12 27.75 37.93 15.29
CA PHE A 12 28.33 36.72 14.72
C PHE A 12 27.98 35.49 15.55
N VAL A 13 27.34 34.53 14.90
CA VAL A 13 27.15 33.17 15.41
C VAL A 13 28.26 32.29 14.83
N ARG A 14 29.15 31.74 15.68
CA ARG A 14 30.14 30.74 15.25
C ARG A 14 29.51 29.37 15.24
N LEU A 15 29.37 28.79 14.06
CA LEU A 15 29.07 27.37 13.92
C LEU A 15 30.37 26.57 14.02
N HIS A 16 30.59 25.88 15.15
CA HIS A 16 31.81 25.11 15.36
C HIS A 16 31.82 23.76 14.65
N LYS A 17 30.66 23.18 14.32
CA LYS A 17 30.61 21.87 13.68
C LYS A 17 29.22 21.54 13.19
N ILE A 18 29.08 21.26 11.91
CA ILE A 18 27.88 20.58 11.35
C ILE A 18 28.31 19.17 11.01
N VAL A 19 27.73 18.18 11.69
CA VAL A 19 27.95 16.77 11.39
C VAL A 19 26.75 16.31 10.57
N THR A 20 26.98 15.97 9.32
CA THR A 20 26.06 15.17 8.52
C THR A 20 26.60 13.74 8.46
N ASP A 21 25.75 12.75 8.26
CA ASP A 21 26.10 11.31 8.38
C ASP A 21 27.26 10.84 7.48
N GLN A 22 27.76 11.67 6.58
CA GLN A 22 28.85 11.29 5.67
C GLN A 22 29.97 12.31 5.48
N ASN A 23 29.82 13.59 5.91
CA ASN A 23 30.88 14.60 5.75
C ASN A 23 30.86 15.64 6.88
N MET A 24 32.04 15.96 7.40
CA MET A 24 32.24 16.94 8.44
C MET A 24 32.76 18.24 7.79
N TRP A 25 31.99 19.32 7.84
CA TRP A 25 32.40 20.64 7.36
C TRP A 25 32.52 21.61 8.52
N ALA A 26 33.64 22.32 8.59
CA ALA A 26 33.79 23.44 9.48
C ALA A 26 33.57 24.73 8.67
N VAL A 27 32.66 25.59 9.09
CA VAL A 27 32.45 26.91 8.53
C VAL A 27 32.85 27.91 9.60
N GLU A 28 34.05 28.47 9.44
CA GLU A 28 34.52 29.59 10.25
C GLU A 28 34.14 30.88 9.54
N ASP A 29 33.56 31.85 10.28
CA ASP A 29 33.25 33.21 9.82
C ASP A 29 32.18 33.37 8.70
N ALA A 30 31.20 32.50 8.63
CA ALA A 30 30.06 32.67 7.73
C ALA A 30 29.14 33.82 8.19
N SER A 31 28.72 34.69 7.23
CA SER A 31 27.78 35.76 7.54
C SER A 31 26.42 35.19 8.03
N PRO A 32 25.62 35.93 8.85
CA PRO A 32 24.30 35.50 9.30
C PRO A 32 23.36 35.09 8.14
N TYR A 33 23.51 35.69 6.96
CA TYR A 33 22.76 35.35 5.75
C TYR A 33 23.15 33.99 5.19
N ILE A 34 24.43 33.65 5.18
CA ILE A 34 24.93 32.34 4.74
C ILE A 34 24.47 31.25 5.74
N LEU A 35 24.57 31.53 7.03
CA LEU A 35 24.09 30.62 8.07
C LEU A 35 22.58 30.40 8.00
N HIS A 36 21.81 31.45 7.76
CA HIS A 36 20.37 31.38 7.57
C HIS A 36 20.01 30.63 6.29
N TYR A 37 20.74 30.84 5.20
CA TYR A 37 20.59 30.10 3.94
C TYR A 37 20.94 28.62 4.10
N ILE A 38 22.05 28.30 4.77
CA ILE A 38 22.46 26.91 5.09
C ILE A 38 21.45 26.26 6.04
N TYR A 39 21.03 26.95 7.09
CA TYR A 39 20.02 26.49 8.04
C TYR A 39 18.68 26.22 7.36
N ASN A 40 18.21 27.15 6.53
CA ASN A 40 16.99 26.95 5.73
C ASN A 40 17.19 25.90 4.62
N SER A 41 18.38 25.74 4.05
CA SER A 41 18.70 24.69 3.11
C SER A 41 18.77 23.31 3.76
N ILE A 42 19.24 23.23 5.01
CA ILE A 42 19.26 22.00 5.82
C ILE A 42 17.85 21.70 6.35
N LEU A 43 17.12 22.72 6.83
CA LEU A 43 15.73 22.54 7.29
C LEU A 43 14.74 22.38 6.14
N ASN A 44 14.98 23.00 4.98
CA ASN A 44 14.18 22.84 3.77
C ASN A 44 14.62 21.64 2.90
N LYS A 45 15.67 20.92 3.24
CA LYS A 45 15.74 19.49 3.00
C LYS A 45 14.79 18.77 3.98
N ARG A 46 13.54 19.18 4.05
CA ARG A 46 12.48 18.20 4.23
C ARG A 46 12.74 17.19 3.13
N GLU A 47 13.18 15.99 3.54
CA GLU A 47 13.27 14.88 2.61
C GLU A 47 12.01 14.96 1.77
N LYS A 48 12.18 15.14 0.47
CA LYS A 48 11.02 15.29 -0.42
C LYS A 48 10.30 13.95 -0.39
N VAL A 49 9.28 13.87 0.45
CA VAL A 49 8.47 12.66 0.56
C VAL A 49 7.88 12.37 -0.82
N MET A 50 8.25 11.24 -1.40
CA MET A 50 7.68 10.78 -2.65
C MET A 50 6.18 10.60 -2.46
N THR A 51 5.39 11.31 -3.23
CA THR A 51 3.93 11.28 -3.10
C THR A 51 3.29 10.23 -4.02
N TYR A 52 2.16 9.69 -3.62
CA TYR A 52 1.32 8.83 -4.46
C TYR A 52 0.98 9.48 -5.82
N LYS A 53 0.79 10.81 -5.83
CA LYS A 53 0.55 11.57 -7.07
C LYS A 53 1.74 11.50 -8.05
N GLU A 54 2.96 11.48 -7.53
CA GLU A 54 4.18 11.34 -8.35
C GLU A 54 4.35 9.90 -8.84
N ILE A 55 4.12 8.92 -7.98
CA ILE A 55 4.11 7.48 -8.31
C ILE A 55 3.11 7.19 -9.45
N ARG A 56 1.88 7.71 -9.36
CA ARG A 56 0.87 7.55 -10.42
C ARG A 56 1.25 8.16 -11.77
N LYS A 57 2.20 9.09 -11.81
CA LYS A 57 2.71 9.67 -13.06
C LYS A 57 3.91 8.92 -13.62
N ASN A 58 4.51 8.03 -12.86
CA ASN A 58 5.67 7.26 -13.28
C ASN A 58 5.29 6.32 -14.43
N LYS A 59 5.94 6.50 -15.59
CA LYS A 59 5.64 5.75 -16.81
C LYS A 59 6.03 4.28 -16.69
N GLU A 60 7.10 4.00 -15.96
CA GLU A 60 7.58 2.64 -15.76
C GLU A 60 6.61 1.82 -14.89
N ILE A 61 6.16 2.37 -13.76
CA ILE A 61 5.15 1.73 -12.91
C ILE A 61 3.87 1.45 -13.70
N LYS A 62 3.40 2.44 -14.48
CA LYS A 62 2.22 2.23 -15.35
C LYS A 62 2.42 1.14 -16.39
N ALA A 63 3.61 1.03 -16.95
CA ALA A 63 3.92 -0.02 -17.92
C ALA A 63 3.87 -1.41 -17.27
N PHE A 64 4.42 -1.56 -16.05
CA PHE A 64 4.33 -2.81 -15.29
C PHE A 64 2.89 -3.16 -14.90
N ILE A 65 2.10 -2.22 -14.37
CA ILE A 65 0.67 -2.43 -14.06
C ILE A 65 -0.09 -2.87 -15.31
N LYS A 66 0.09 -2.19 -16.43
CA LYS A 66 -0.55 -2.55 -17.68
C LYS A 66 -0.17 -3.96 -18.14
N ARG A 67 1.12 -4.31 -18.05
CA ARG A 67 1.60 -5.65 -18.45
C ARG A 67 1.06 -6.73 -17.52
N ALA A 68 1.05 -6.49 -16.22
CA ALA A 68 0.46 -7.38 -15.23
C ALA A 68 -1.02 -7.69 -15.56
N GLY A 69 -1.82 -6.66 -15.83
CA GLY A 69 -3.22 -6.82 -16.23
C GLY A 69 -3.38 -7.66 -17.50
N ILE A 70 -2.56 -7.42 -18.54
CA ILE A 70 -2.58 -8.22 -19.79
C ILE A 70 -2.25 -9.68 -19.50
N ASN A 71 -1.19 -9.96 -18.72
CA ASN A 71 -0.78 -11.31 -18.39
C ASN A 71 -1.89 -12.06 -17.65
N LEU A 72 -2.46 -11.44 -16.61
CA LEU A 72 -3.51 -12.05 -15.80
C LEU A 72 -4.79 -12.30 -16.59
N THR A 73 -5.22 -11.35 -17.43
CA THR A 73 -6.36 -11.55 -18.32
C THR A 73 -6.12 -12.71 -19.27
N SER A 74 -4.91 -12.82 -19.84
CA SER A 74 -4.57 -13.92 -20.79
C SER A 74 -4.52 -15.29 -20.09
N LEU A 75 -4.30 -15.32 -18.78
CA LEU A 75 -4.29 -16.52 -17.95
C LEU A 75 -5.67 -16.84 -17.33
N GLY A 76 -6.70 -16.05 -17.65
CA GLY A 76 -8.07 -16.26 -17.14
C GLY A 76 -8.33 -15.71 -15.74
N PHE A 77 -7.41 -14.91 -15.16
CA PHE A 77 -7.63 -14.28 -13.86
C PHE A 77 -8.54 -13.05 -13.95
N THR A 78 -9.13 -12.69 -12.82
CA THR A 78 -9.94 -11.48 -12.66
C THR A 78 -9.12 -10.21 -12.92
N ASP A 79 -9.80 -9.05 -13.08
CA ASP A 79 -9.17 -7.77 -13.38
C ASP A 79 -8.19 -7.32 -12.26
N HIS A 80 -6.95 -7.09 -12.65
CA HIS A 80 -5.86 -6.53 -11.85
C HIS A 80 -5.27 -5.30 -12.57
N SER A 81 -6.12 -4.55 -13.24
CA SER A 81 -5.76 -3.32 -13.93
C SER A 81 -5.50 -2.14 -12.97
N GLU A 82 -5.18 -0.98 -13.53
CA GLU A 82 -5.03 0.27 -12.76
C GLU A 82 -6.30 0.62 -11.94
N VAL A 83 -7.47 0.11 -12.33
CA VAL A 83 -8.72 0.29 -11.56
C VAL A 83 -8.63 -0.43 -10.22
N HIS A 84 -8.19 -1.68 -10.21
CA HIS A 84 -8.00 -2.46 -9.00
C HIS A 84 -6.93 -1.83 -8.10
N THR A 85 -5.73 -1.57 -8.64
CA THR A 85 -4.62 -1.04 -7.84
C THR A 85 -4.92 0.34 -7.26
N THR A 86 -5.66 1.20 -7.98
CA THR A 86 -6.15 2.48 -7.46
C THR A 86 -7.15 2.28 -6.32
N LEU A 87 -8.10 1.35 -6.47
CA LEU A 87 -9.06 1.04 -5.41
C LEU A 87 -8.37 0.52 -4.14
N VAL A 88 -7.36 -0.34 -4.30
CA VAL A 88 -6.56 -0.84 -3.15
C VAL A 88 -5.86 0.31 -2.43
N ALA A 89 -5.22 1.22 -3.18
CA ALA A 89 -4.59 2.40 -2.62
C ALA A 89 -5.58 3.29 -1.85
N ASP A 90 -6.75 3.55 -2.44
CA ASP A 90 -7.79 4.39 -1.82
C ASP A 90 -8.40 3.73 -0.57
N ARG A 91 -8.63 2.42 -0.59
CA ARG A 91 -9.12 1.67 0.58
C ARG A 91 -8.09 1.64 1.71
N ALA A 92 -6.83 1.38 1.39
CA ALA A 92 -5.75 1.38 2.39
C ALA A 92 -5.64 2.75 3.07
N ALA A 93 -5.69 3.83 2.28
CA ALA A 93 -5.71 5.19 2.80
C ALA A 93 -6.91 5.45 3.71
N ALA A 94 -8.12 5.05 3.28
CA ALA A 94 -9.34 5.24 4.08
C ALA A 94 -9.27 4.48 5.42
N ILE A 95 -8.75 3.24 5.41
CA ILE A 95 -8.56 2.45 6.63
C ILE A 95 -7.63 3.18 7.59
N LEU A 96 -6.43 3.56 7.15
CA LEU A 96 -5.45 4.22 8.02
C LEU A 96 -5.94 5.56 8.54
N LYS A 97 -6.61 6.36 7.68
CA LYS A 97 -7.20 7.64 8.07
C LYS A 97 -8.25 7.48 9.17
N GLU A 98 -9.16 6.53 9.05
CA GLU A 98 -10.18 6.26 10.06
C GLU A 98 -9.57 5.81 11.40
N PHE A 99 -8.44 5.10 11.38
CA PHE A 99 -7.70 4.70 12.57
C PHE A 99 -6.75 5.79 13.10
N GLY A 100 -6.71 6.99 12.49
CA GLY A 100 -5.97 8.15 12.98
C GLY A 100 -4.47 8.10 12.71
N TYR A 101 -4.01 7.35 11.70
CA TYR A 101 -2.62 7.37 11.26
C TYR A 101 -2.29 8.70 10.56
N ASP A 102 -1.01 9.08 10.62
CA ASP A 102 -0.51 10.30 9.98
C ASP A 102 -0.50 10.21 8.45
N GLU A 103 -0.47 11.38 7.79
CA GLU A 103 -0.51 11.47 6.34
C GLU A 103 0.67 10.78 5.64
N HIS A 104 1.84 10.70 6.31
CA HIS A 104 3.00 10.01 5.77
C HIS A 104 2.74 8.51 5.65
N THR A 105 2.26 7.88 6.73
CA THR A 105 1.87 6.46 6.75
C THR A 105 0.77 6.17 5.72
N ILE A 106 -0.19 7.08 5.57
CA ILE A 106 -1.26 6.97 4.57
C ILE A 106 -0.70 7.02 3.14
N GLU A 107 0.25 7.92 2.86
CA GLU A 107 0.90 8.00 1.54
C GLU A 107 1.68 6.73 1.21
N LEU A 108 2.41 6.15 2.17
CA LEU A 108 3.12 4.88 1.96
C LEU A 108 2.15 3.74 1.61
N ALA A 109 1.00 3.67 2.30
CA ALA A 109 -0.02 2.66 2.00
C ALA A 109 -0.63 2.84 0.61
N LYS A 110 -0.86 4.09 0.15
CA LYS A 110 -1.30 4.37 -1.22
C LYS A 110 -0.28 3.90 -2.25
N ILE A 111 1.00 4.20 -2.02
CA ILE A 111 2.08 3.82 -2.91
C ILE A 111 2.18 2.30 -3.00
N ALA A 112 2.24 1.63 -1.85
CA ALA A 112 2.32 0.17 -1.78
C ALA A 112 1.09 -0.49 -2.42
N GLY A 113 -0.13 -0.01 -2.11
CA GLY A 113 -1.37 -0.52 -2.68
C GLY A 113 -1.47 -0.33 -4.20
N TYR A 114 -0.93 0.76 -4.74
CA TYR A 114 -0.90 0.97 -6.19
C TYR A 114 0.10 0.06 -6.91
N MET A 115 1.18 -0.34 -6.24
CA MET A 115 2.28 -1.12 -6.82
C MET A 115 2.22 -2.62 -6.47
N HIS A 116 1.32 -3.07 -5.56
CA HIS A 116 1.39 -4.41 -4.98
C HIS A 116 1.44 -5.55 -6.02
N ASP A 117 0.74 -5.38 -7.12
CA ASP A 117 0.55 -6.41 -8.16
C ASP A 117 1.50 -6.31 -9.35
N ILE A 118 2.49 -5.39 -9.35
CA ILE A 118 3.38 -5.18 -10.52
C ILE A 118 4.20 -6.43 -10.87
N GLY A 119 4.43 -7.33 -9.92
CA GLY A 119 5.16 -8.58 -10.14
C GLY A 119 4.44 -9.57 -11.06
N ASN A 120 3.12 -9.44 -11.24
CA ASN A 120 2.36 -10.20 -12.23
C ASN A 120 2.80 -9.90 -13.68
N ALA A 121 3.54 -8.81 -13.90
CA ALA A 121 4.19 -8.55 -15.18
C ALA A 121 5.29 -9.55 -15.50
N VAL A 122 5.88 -10.18 -14.49
CA VAL A 122 6.91 -11.22 -14.61
C VAL A 122 6.26 -12.60 -14.61
N ASN A 123 5.56 -12.93 -13.52
CA ASN A 123 4.89 -14.24 -13.36
C ASN A 123 3.82 -14.15 -12.27
N ARG A 124 2.75 -14.95 -12.38
CA ARG A 124 1.72 -15.05 -11.33
C ARG A 124 2.26 -15.74 -10.08
N THR A 125 3.00 -16.83 -10.24
CA THR A 125 3.68 -17.50 -9.13
C THR A 125 4.75 -16.57 -8.57
N HIS A 126 4.77 -16.37 -7.25
CA HIS A 126 5.70 -15.46 -6.56
C HIS A 126 5.59 -13.98 -7.02
N HIS A 127 4.39 -13.54 -7.45
CA HIS A 127 4.21 -12.15 -7.91
C HIS A 127 4.48 -11.12 -6.81
N ALA A 128 4.24 -11.46 -5.55
CA ALA A 128 4.51 -10.57 -4.42
C ALA A 128 6.02 -10.33 -4.28
N GLU A 129 6.83 -11.38 -4.32
CA GLU A 129 8.29 -11.31 -4.22
C GLU A 129 8.90 -10.60 -5.44
N TYR A 130 8.46 -10.94 -6.65
CA TYR A 130 8.88 -10.23 -7.86
C TYR A 130 8.44 -8.76 -7.83
N GLY A 131 7.23 -8.49 -7.34
CA GLY A 131 6.72 -7.13 -7.18
C GLY A 131 7.56 -6.31 -6.21
N ALA A 132 7.97 -6.89 -5.09
CA ALA A 132 8.84 -6.26 -4.11
C ALA A 132 10.22 -5.91 -4.69
N ILE A 133 10.83 -6.82 -5.46
CA ILE A 133 12.12 -6.60 -6.12
C ILE A 133 12.01 -5.48 -7.16
N LEU A 134 11.00 -5.54 -8.03
CA LEU A 134 10.75 -4.50 -9.03
C LEU A 134 10.47 -3.14 -8.39
N ALA A 135 9.65 -3.11 -7.33
CA ALA A 135 9.36 -1.87 -6.60
C ALA A 135 10.62 -1.27 -5.99
N ASN A 136 11.49 -2.08 -5.37
CA ASN A 136 12.76 -1.61 -4.84
C ASN A 136 13.65 -0.99 -5.93
N ASP A 137 13.74 -1.63 -7.09
CA ASP A 137 14.58 -1.14 -8.19
C ASP A 137 14.06 0.19 -8.74
N ILE A 138 12.75 0.29 -9.01
CA ILE A 138 12.12 1.51 -9.51
C ILE A 138 12.22 2.65 -8.48
N LEU A 139 11.87 2.37 -7.21
CA LEU A 139 11.85 3.38 -6.15
C LEU A 139 13.25 3.84 -5.75
N LYS A 140 14.28 3.01 -5.92
CA LYS A 140 15.69 3.39 -5.74
C LYS A 140 16.12 4.51 -6.70
N GLY A 141 15.51 4.61 -7.88
CA GLY A 141 15.71 5.68 -8.84
C GLY A 141 14.94 6.97 -8.52
N THR A 142 14.28 7.06 -7.36
CA THR A 142 13.51 8.22 -6.92
C THR A 142 14.09 8.87 -5.67
N ASP A 143 13.50 9.99 -5.24
CA ASP A 143 13.90 10.71 -4.00
C ASP A 143 13.26 10.08 -2.73
N MET A 144 12.72 8.84 -2.80
CA MET A 144 12.10 8.18 -1.66
C MET A 144 13.17 7.81 -0.61
N PRO A 145 12.98 8.18 0.67
CA PRO A 145 13.84 7.77 1.76
C PRO A 145 13.97 6.23 1.86
N LEU A 146 15.11 5.75 2.35
CA LEU A 146 15.38 4.32 2.43
C LEU A 146 14.35 3.57 3.29
N GLU A 147 14.00 4.11 4.45
CA GLU A 147 13.03 3.53 5.39
C GLU A 147 11.65 3.41 4.75
N ASP A 148 11.21 4.45 4.04
CA ASP A 148 9.94 4.46 3.31
C ASP A 148 9.92 3.41 2.21
N ARG A 149 11.01 3.35 1.43
CA ARG A 149 11.18 2.35 0.38
C ARG A 149 11.14 0.94 0.92
N VAL A 150 11.83 0.66 2.03
CA VAL A 150 11.83 -0.66 2.68
C VAL A 150 10.43 -1.01 3.18
N THR A 151 9.69 -0.05 3.75
CA THR A 151 8.30 -0.25 4.17
C THR A 151 7.40 -0.63 2.99
N VAL A 152 7.47 0.10 1.87
CA VAL A 152 6.70 -0.19 0.66
C VAL A 152 7.07 -1.57 0.09
N VAL A 153 8.36 -1.87 0.00
CA VAL A 153 8.87 -3.16 -0.50
C VAL A 153 8.41 -4.32 0.37
N SER A 154 8.52 -4.18 1.70
CA SER A 154 8.03 -5.19 2.66
C SER A 154 6.53 -5.41 2.51
N CYS A 155 5.74 -4.33 2.42
CA CYS A 155 4.30 -4.43 2.20
C CYS A 155 3.96 -5.22 0.92
N ILE A 156 4.62 -4.90 -0.20
CA ILE A 156 4.41 -5.59 -1.48
C ILE A 156 4.79 -7.07 -1.38
N GLY A 157 5.94 -7.40 -0.76
CA GLY A 157 6.42 -8.77 -0.64
C GLY A 157 5.56 -9.67 0.24
N ASN A 158 4.76 -9.08 1.15
CA ASN A 158 3.97 -9.82 2.12
C ASN A 158 2.45 -9.72 1.89
N HIS A 159 1.99 -9.26 0.71
CA HIS A 159 0.54 -9.09 0.48
C HIS A 159 -0.18 -10.35 0.01
N ASP A 160 0.54 -11.37 -0.50
CA ASP A 160 -0.07 -12.61 -1.00
C ASP A 160 -0.47 -13.55 0.14
N GLU A 161 -1.68 -14.14 0.04
CA GLU A 161 -2.23 -15.01 1.08
C GLU A 161 -1.53 -16.36 1.24
N SER A 162 -0.74 -16.77 0.25
CA SER A 162 -0.02 -18.05 0.28
C SER A 162 1.32 -17.97 1.01
N THR A 163 1.96 -16.80 1.03
CA THR A 163 3.34 -16.65 1.53
C THR A 163 3.49 -15.52 2.55
N GLY A 164 2.54 -14.58 2.61
CA GLY A 164 2.68 -13.33 3.35
C GLY A 164 1.76 -13.17 4.55
N GLY A 165 1.76 -11.96 5.07
CA GLY A 165 0.93 -11.51 6.19
C GLY A 165 1.25 -10.07 6.57
N ALA A 166 0.35 -9.42 7.31
CA ALA A 166 0.55 -8.06 7.78
C ALA A 166 1.65 -8.00 8.85
N THR A 167 2.65 -7.17 8.65
CA THR A 167 3.77 -6.94 9.56
C THR A 167 3.72 -5.57 10.25
N ASP A 168 2.98 -4.63 9.67
CA ASP A 168 2.87 -3.25 10.09
C ASP A 168 1.53 -2.64 9.62
N PRO A 169 1.15 -1.42 10.05
CA PRO A 169 -0.11 -0.79 9.64
C PRO A 169 -0.25 -0.57 8.13
N VAL A 170 0.84 -0.31 7.40
CA VAL A 170 0.81 -0.11 5.94
C VAL A 170 0.42 -1.40 5.25
N SER A 171 1.11 -2.51 5.56
CA SER A 171 0.82 -3.84 5.01
C SER A 171 -0.58 -4.33 5.40
N ALA A 172 -1.00 -4.05 6.64
CA ALA A 172 -2.35 -4.41 7.11
C ALA A 172 -3.44 -3.73 6.30
N ALA A 173 -3.31 -2.43 6.05
CA ALA A 173 -4.29 -1.67 5.29
C ALA A 173 -4.34 -2.10 3.82
N VAL A 174 -3.18 -2.34 3.19
CA VAL A 174 -3.09 -2.81 1.80
C VAL A 174 -3.71 -4.20 1.64
N ILE A 175 -3.38 -5.15 2.54
CA ILE A 175 -3.96 -6.48 2.54
C ILE A 175 -5.49 -6.43 2.63
N ILE A 176 -6.04 -5.65 3.57
CA ILE A 176 -7.50 -5.51 3.69
C ILE A 176 -8.08 -4.86 2.43
N GLY A 177 -7.44 -3.83 1.91
CA GLY A 177 -7.86 -3.15 0.69
C GLY A 177 -7.97 -4.08 -0.52
N ASP A 178 -6.93 -4.90 -0.72
CA ASP A 178 -6.83 -5.87 -1.81
C ASP A 178 -7.81 -7.04 -1.62
N LYS A 179 -7.70 -7.77 -0.49
CA LYS A 179 -8.45 -9.01 -0.28
C LYS A 179 -9.96 -8.79 -0.14
N THR A 180 -10.41 -7.57 0.13
CA THR A 180 -11.84 -7.21 0.15
C THR A 180 -12.37 -6.72 -1.20
N ASP A 181 -11.54 -6.64 -2.25
CA ASP A 181 -12.01 -6.32 -3.60
C ASP A 181 -12.56 -7.56 -4.32
N VAL A 182 -13.75 -7.95 -3.95
CA VAL A 182 -14.50 -9.12 -4.46
C VAL A 182 -15.67 -8.70 -5.36
N ARG A 183 -15.52 -7.63 -6.10
CA ARG A 183 -16.60 -7.09 -6.96
C ARG A 183 -16.83 -7.96 -8.18
N ARG A 184 -18.10 -8.14 -8.55
CA ARG A 184 -18.55 -8.85 -9.75
C ARG A 184 -17.88 -8.35 -11.04
N ASN A 185 -17.67 -7.04 -11.17
CA ASN A 185 -17.08 -6.43 -12.36
C ASN A 185 -15.57 -6.66 -12.52
N ARG A 186 -14.93 -7.37 -11.58
CA ARG A 186 -13.56 -7.87 -11.77
C ARG A 186 -13.49 -9.08 -12.70
N VAL A 187 -14.59 -9.75 -12.96
CA VAL A 187 -14.62 -10.87 -13.93
C VAL A 187 -14.47 -10.30 -15.33
N SER A 188 -13.32 -10.56 -15.94
CA SER A 188 -12.98 -10.09 -17.30
C SER A 188 -13.61 -10.95 -18.39
N ASN A 189 -13.86 -12.23 -18.11
CA ASN A 189 -14.50 -13.17 -19.01
C ASN A 189 -15.96 -12.75 -19.26
N LYS A 190 -16.36 -12.62 -20.52
CA LYS A 190 -17.71 -12.23 -20.91
C LYS A 190 -18.61 -13.42 -21.22
N ASP A 191 -18.01 -14.58 -21.47
CA ASP A 191 -18.73 -15.81 -21.76
C ASP A 191 -18.97 -16.60 -20.47
N LYS A 192 -20.16 -16.47 -19.91
CA LYS A 192 -20.55 -17.17 -18.68
C LYS A 192 -20.53 -18.69 -18.80
N SER A 193 -20.64 -19.24 -20.01
CA SER A 193 -20.61 -20.68 -20.25
C SER A 193 -19.22 -21.28 -20.05
N SER A 194 -18.18 -20.44 -20.14
CA SER A 194 -16.77 -20.79 -19.94
C SER A 194 -16.20 -20.35 -18.59
N PHE A 195 -17.05 -19.90 -17.66
CA PHE A 195 -16.60 -19.52 -16.32
C PHE A 195 -15.96 -20.69 -15.58
N ASP A 196 -14.75 -20.50 -15.09
CA ASP A 196 -14.16 -21.40 -14.12
C ASP A 196 -14.74 -21.14 -12.71
N ILE A 197 -14.23 -21.84 -11.70
CA ILE A 197 -14.71 -21.67 -10.31
C ILE A 197 -14.40 -20.25 -9.80
N HIS A 198 -13.26 -19.65 -10.15
CA HIS A 198 -12.89 -18.31 -9.71
C HIS A 198 -13.76 -17.24 -10.36
N ASP A 199 -14.08 -17.38 -11.64
CA ASP A 199 -15.02 -16.49 -12.34
C ASP A 199 -16.41 -16.57 -11.70
N ARG A 200 -16.91 -17.78 -11.44
CA ARG A 200 -18.24 -17.99 -10.84
C ARG A 200 -18.35 -17.37 -9.46
N VAL A 201 -17.37 -17.60 -8.57
CA VAL A 201 -17.41 -17.06 -7.20
C VAL A 201 -17.32 -15.53 -7.18
N ASN A 202 -16.49 -14.92 -8.03
CA ASN A 202 -16.45 -13.47 -8.13
C ASN A 202 -17.72 -12.91 -8.78
N TYR A 203 -18.24 -13.56 -9.83
CA TYR A 203 -19.46 -13.12 -10.50
C TYR A 203 -20.71 -13.25 -9.64
N ALA A 204 -20.73 -14.20 -8.72
CA ALA A 204 -21.82 -14.39 -7.76
C ALA A 204 -21.97 -13.23 -6.77
N VAL A 205 -20.90 -12.45 -6.51
CA VAL A 205 -20.98 -11.31 -5.60
C VAL A 205 -21.75 -10.16 -6.26
N THR A 206 -22.97 -9.93 -5.81
CA THR A 206 -23.83 -8.84 -6.30
C THR A 206 -23.54 -7.52 -5.61
N GLU A 207 -23.16 -7.58 -4.34
CA GLU A 207 -22.78 -6.41 -3.53
C GLU A 207 -21.62 -6.77 -2.58
N ALA A 208 -20.64 -5.89 -2.47
CA ALA A 208 -19.55 -5.97 -1.48
C ALA A 208 -19.35 -4.60 -0.84
N SER A 209 -19.55 -4.53 0.48
CA SER A 209 -19.47 -3.28 1.26
C SER A 209 -18.45 -3.43 2.38
N LEU A 210 -17.38 -2.64 2.33
CA LEU A 210 -16.39 -2.52 3.40
C LEU A 210 -16.77 -1.33 4.29
N LYS A 211 -16.95 -1.56 5.59
CA LYS A 211 -17.25 -0.53 6.60
C LYS A 211 -16.18 -0.53 7.67
N ILE A 212 -15.66 0.64 7.98
CA ILE A 212 -14.65 0.86 9.00
C ILE A 212 -15.30 1.62 10.15
N ASN A 213 -15.08 1.16 11.38
CA ASN A 213 -15.53 1.84 12.59
C ASN A 213 -14.37 1.83 13.59
N ALA A 214 -13.62 2.92 13.61
CA ALA A 214 -12.44 3.06 14.46
C ALA A 214 -12.79 3.09 15.95
N ASP A 215 -13.88 3.74 16.34
CA ASP A 215 -14.33 3.82 17.75
C ASP A 215 -14.61 2.45 18.34
N LYS A 216 -15.23 1.56 17.54
CA LYS A 216 -15.52 0.17 17.93
C LYS A 216 -14.38 -0.79 17.63
N LYS A 217 -13.31 -0.29 17.00
CA LYS A 217 -12.18 -1.11 16.52
C LYS A 217 -12.67 -2.30 15.67
N VAL A 218 -13.51 -2.03 14.66
CA VAL A 218 -14.11 -3.05 13.80
C VAL A 218 -14.01 -2.65 12.34
N ILE A 219 -13.54 -3.58 11.52
CA ILE A 219 -13.60 -3.53 10.07
C ILE A 219 -14.56 -4.63 9.62
N SER A 220 -15.60 -4.27 8.87
CA SER A 220 -16.66 -5.21 8.48
C SER A 220 -16.77 -5.30 6.96
N LEU A 221 -16.68 -6.51 6.43
CA LEU A 221 -17.02 -6.82 5.04
C LEU A 221 -18.41 -7.47 5.00
N ASN A 222 -19.32 -6.86 4.24
CA ASN A 222 -20.65 -7.40 4.03
C ASN A 222 -20.80 -7.76 2.56
N LEU A 223 -21.23 -8.98 2.30
CA LEU A 223 -21.37 -9.55 0.97
C LEU A 223 -22.82 -9.95 0.71
N GLN A 224 -23.27 -9.69 -0.51
CA GLN A 224 -24.46 -10.34 -1.07
C GLN A 224 -24.00 -11.28 -2.18
N ILE A 225 -24.32 -12.56 -2.04
CA ILE A 225 -23.90 -13.64 -2.92
C ILE A 225 -25.14 -14.25 -3.53
N ASP A 226 -25.18 -14.30 -4.86
CA ASP A 226 -26.23 -14.97 -5.61
C ASP A 226 -25.99 -16.49 -5.61
N GLU A 227 -26.68 -17.20 -4.72
CA GLU A 227 -26.52 -18.63 -4.52
C GLU A 227 -27.04 -19.49 -5.69
N SER A 228 -27.73 -18.88 -6.67
CA SER A 228 -28.06 -19.56 -7.93
C SER A 228 -26.85 -19.71 -8.86
N ILE A 229 -25.78 -18.91 -8.63
CA ILE A 229 -24.55 -18.91 -9.43
C ILE A 229 -23.43 -19.69 -8.72
N CYS A 230 -23.29 -19.52 -7.41
CA CYS A 230 -22.24 -20.11 -6.61
C CYS A 230 -22.76 -20.36 -5.20
N THR A 231 -22.61 -21.57 -4.68
CA THR A 231 -22.98 -21.86 -3.30
C THR A 231 -22.10 -21.11 -2.31
N MET A 232 -22.60 -20.89 -1.09
CA MET A 232 -21.81 -20.29 -0.03
C MET A 232 -20.55 -21.13 0.29
N TYR A 233 -20.66 -22.45 0.17
CA TYR A 233 -19.52 -23.36 0.34
C TYR A 233 -18.43 -23.10 -0.70
N ASP A 234 -18.77 -23.07 -2.00
CA ASP A 234 -17.81 -22.83 -3.10
C ASP A 234 -17.13 -21.47 -2.94
N TYR A 235 -17.89 -20.44 -2.51
CA TYR A 235 -17.35 -19.11 -2.26
C TYR A 235 -16.25 -19.15 -1.19
N PHE A 236 -16.51 -19.77 -0.04
CA PHE A 236 -15.55 -19.81 1.05
C PHE A 236 -14.43 -20.81 0.84
N ASP A 237 -14.63 -21.87 0.06
CA ASP A 237 -13.54 -22.74 -0.36
C ASP A 237 -12.42 -21.97 -1.08
N ILE A 238 -12.80 -21.01 -1.93
CA ILE A 238 -11.85 -20.17 -2.66
C ILE A 238 -11.33 -18.99 -1.83
N PHE A 239 -12.19 -18.33 -1.05
CA PHE A 239 -11.83 -17.04 -0.43
C PHE A 239 -11.53 -17.11 1.07
N LEU A 240 -11.62 -18.26 1.70
CA LEU A 240 -11.41 -18.38 3.15
C LEU A 240 -10.02 -17.89 3.58
N GLN A 241 -8.96 -18.25 2.86
CA GLN A 241 -7.59 -17.83 3.19
C GLN A 241 -7.43 -16.31 3.13
N ARG A 242 -8.04 -15.65 2.13
CA ARG A 242 -8.08 -14.18 2.04
C ARG A 242 -8.77 -13.55 3.24
N MET A 243 -9.88 -14.14 3.70
CA MET A 243 -10.62 -13.63 4.86
C MET A 243 -9.84 -13.84 6.16
N ILE A 244 -9.13 -14.98 6.30
CA ILE A 244 -8.23 -15.24 7.42
C ILE A 244 -7.09 -14.22 7.45
N MET A 245 -6.50 -13.92 6.30
CA MET A 245 -5.46 -12.89 6.17
C MET A 245 -5.98 -11.51 6.56
N CYS A 246 -7.19 -11.12 6.12
CA CYS A 246 -7.85 -9.88 6.54
C CYS A 246 -8.04 -9.82 8.06
N ARG A 247 -8.39 -10.95 8.70
CA ARG A 247 -8.53 -11.02 10.16
C ARG A 247 -7.20 -10.78 10.86
N GLY A 248 -6.11 -11.38 10.37
CA GLY A 248 -4.75 -11.12 10.87
C GLY A 248 -4.35 -9.66 10.71
N ALA A 249 -4.57 -9.11 9.53
CA ALA A 249 -4.28 -7.71 9.21
C ALA A 249 -5.07 -6.73 10.10
N ALA A 250 -6.35 -6.97 10.32
CA ALA A 250 -7.14 -6.15 11.25
C ALA A 250 -6.58 -6.21 12.69
N GLY A 251 -6.06 -7.37 13.11
CA GLY A 251 -5.38 -7.53 14.40
C GLY A 251 -4.16 -6.62 14.55
N VAL A 252 -3.37 -6.44 13.50
CA VAL A 252 -2.21 -5.50 13.48
C VAL A 252 -2.67 -4.06 13.69
N LEU A 253 -3.85 -3.69 13.19
CA LEU A 253 -4.47 -2.36 13.42
C LEU A 253 -5.18 -2.27 14.78
N GLY A 254 -5.08 -3.28 15.64
CA GLY A 254 -5.80 -3.34 16.92
C GLY A 254 -7.31 -3.47 16.76
N ALA A 255 -7.79 -3.96 15.62
CA ALA A 255 -9.20 -4.08 15.27
C ALA A 255 -9.64 -5.55 15.08
N LYS A 256 -10.96 -5.75 15.04
CA LYS A 256 -11.58 -7.04 14.71
C LYS A 256 -12.11 -6.99 13.27
N PHE A 257 -11.80 -8.00 12.48
CA PHE A 257 -12.44 -8.19 11.19
C PHE A 257 -13.74 -8.96 11.36
N LYS A 258 -14.80 -8.48 10.74
CA LYS A 258 -16.12 -9.13 10.70
C LYS A 258 -16.51 -9.39 9.25
N LEU A 259 -17.03 -10.57 8.99
CA LEU A 259 -17.55 -10.96 7.70
C LEU A 259 -19.01 -11.38 7.83
N THR A 260 -19.84 -10.79 7.00
CA THR A 260 -21.26 -11.14 6.87
C THR A 260 -21.54 -11.50 5.41
N ALA A 261 -22.21 -12.60 5.15
CA ALA A 261 -22.65 -13.00 3.82
C ALA A 261 -24.15 -13.31 3.84
N ASN A 262 -24.91 -12.72 2.92
CA ASN A 262 -26.39 -12.84 2.86
C ASN A 262 -27.07 -12.60 4.21
N GLY A 263 -26.59 -11.62 4.98
CA GLY A 263 -27.11 -11.28 6.29
C GLY A 263 -26.65 -12.20 7.44
N SER A 264 -26.01 -13.33 7.15
CA SER A 264 -25.51 -14.27 8.14
C SER A 264 -24.08 -13.94 8.54
N LYS A 265 -23.78 -13.99 9.85
CA LYS A 265 -22.42 -13.80 10.35
C LYS A 265 -21.58 -15.03 10.00
N VAL A 266 -20.39 -14.78 9.40
CA VAL A 266 -19.42 -15.81 9.02
C VAL A 266 -18.17 -15.75 9.92
N LEU A 267 -17.68 -14.55 10.23
CA LEU A 267 -16.54 -14.27 11.13
C LEU A 267 -16.89 -13.18 12.13
#